data_75d9df67dc3af9168176117c89c0b86f
#
_entry.id   75d9df67dc3af9168176117c89c0b86f
#
_cell.length_a   1.000
_cell.length_b   1.000
_cell.length_c   1.000
_cell.angle_alpha   90.00
_cell.angle_beta   90.00
_cell.angle_gamma   90.00
#
_symmetry.space_group_name_H-M   'P 1'
#
loop_
_entity.id
_entity.type
_entity.pdbx_description
1 polymer ?
#
loop_
_entity_poly.entity_id
_entity_poly.type
_entity_poly.pdbx_seq_one_letter_code
_entity_poly.pdbx_strand_id
1 'polypeptide(L)'
;MTSFWSWYITLLTLGSLVALLWLIFATRKSEQSKGLTDKTMGHSFDGIEEYDNPLPRWWFLLFVGTIVFGAVYLALYPGLGNWKGVLPGYENGWTSVGQWEREVKRADEQYGPIFAKYAAMPLEEVAQDEQALKMGSRMFATYCSICHGSDAKGSMGFPNLADSNWRWGGDATTIKASILHGRTGVMPAWGAVIGEDGVKNVAAYVRQELAGLKLPEGTQVDLEAGKQAFATTCVACHGPAGKGMAMLGAPDLTAPSSWIYGTSLGQLQQTIRHGRTGVMPAQEPYLGNDKVHLLAAYVYSLSQQEKVASK
;
A
#
# COMPACT_ATOMS: atom_id res chain seq x y z
N MET A 1 32.53 -8.89 7.22
CA MET A 1 32.97 -8.41 8.54
C MET A 1 34.40 -8.85 8.78
N THR A 2 35.26 -8.03 9.46
CA THR A 2 36.64 -8.44 9.76
C THR A 2 36.66 -9.59 10.79
N SER A 3 37.74 -10.39 10.80
CA SER A 3 37.88 -11.52 11.74
C SER A 3 37.85 -11.08 13.19
N PHE A 4 38.40 -9.89 13.50
CA PHE A 4 38.36 -9.32 14.86
C PHE A 4 36.92 -9.14 15.35
N TRP A 5 36.06 -8.46 14.61
CA TRP A 5 34.66 -8.23 14.99
C TRP A 5 33.83 -9.52 15.02
N SER A 6 34.14 -10.47 14.12
CA SER A 6 33.51 -11.79 14.15
C SER A 6 33.76 -12.54 15.45
N TRP A 7 35.04 -12.61 15.87
CA TRP A 7 35.41 -13.24 17.13
C TRP A 7 34.87 -12.49 18.34
N TYR A 8 34.90 -11.16 18.31
CA TYR A 8 34.35 -10.33 19.39
C TYR A 8 32.89 -10.64 19.65
N ILE A 9 32.06 -10.61 18.60
CA ILE A 9 30.63 -10.92 18.70
C ILE A 9 30.41 -12.35 19.18
N THR A 10 31.11 -13.31 18.60
CA THR A 10 30.95 -14.74 18.93
C THR A 10 31.29 -15.00 20.41
N LEU A 11 32.44 -14.53 20.87
CA LEU A 11 32.87 -14.70 22.25
C LEU A 11 31.95 -14.00 23.25
N LEU A 12 31.54 -12.77 22.94
CA LEU A 12 30.63 -12.02 23.80
C LEU A 12 29.26 -12.73 23.92
N THR A 13 28.70 -13.17 22.79
CA THR A 13 27.39 -13.82 22.76
C THR A 13 27.42 -15.18 23.47
N LEU A 14 28.35 -16.07 23.11
CA LEU A 14 28.46 -17.39 23.74
C LEU A 14 28.86 -17.28 25.19
N GLY A 15 29.79 -16.38 25.53
CA GLY A 15 30.18 -16.08 26.89
C GLY A 15 29.01 -15.59 27.75
N SER A 16 28.17 -14.73 27.22
CA SER A 16 26.96 -14.25 27.91
C SER A 16 25.96 -15.39 28.17
N LEU A 17 25.71 -16.26 27.18
CA LEU A 17 24.83 -17.41 27.37
C LEU A 17 25.35 -18.38 28.44
N VAL A 18 26.67 -18.65 28.45
CA VAL A 18 27.30 -19.48 29.48
C VAL A 18 27.20 -18.82 30.84
N ALA A 19 27.50 -17.52 30.93
CA ALA A 19 27.43 -16.76 32.17
C ALA A 19 26.00 -16.73 32.75
N LEU A 20 24.97 -16.55 31.90
CA LEU A 20 23.56 -16.58 32.29
C LEU A 20 23.16 -17.98 32.81
N LEU A 21 23.58 -19.04 32.11
CA LEU A 21 23.35 -20.42 32.60
C LEU A 21 24.03 -20.63 33.95
N TRP A 22 25.28 -20.28 34.05
CA TRP A 22 25.99 -20.39 35.32
C TRP A 22 25.29 -19.60 36.43
N LEU A 23 24.91 -18.35 36.18
CA LEU A 23 24.23 -17.49 37.15
C LEU A 23 22.92 -18.11 37.64
N ILE A 24 22.05 -18.55 36.71
CA ILE A 24 20.72 -19.10 37.08
C ILE A 24 20.87 -20.40 37.89
N PHE A 25 21.87 -21.23 37.57
CA PHE A 25 22.13 -22.48 38.36
C PHE A 25 22.81 -22.19 39.67
N ALA A 26 23.75 -21.22 39.74
CA ALA A 26 24.44 -20.84 40.96
C ALA A 26 23.54 -20.16 42.00
N THR A 27 22.60 -19.32 41.51
CA THR A 27 21.65 -18.59 42.36
C THR A 27 20.37 -19.36 42.66
N ARG A 28 20.17 -20.51 42.02
CA ARG A 28 18.98 -21.33 42.25
C ARG A 28 19.02 -21.88 43.70
N LYS A 29 18.06 -21.46 44.50
CA LYS A 29 17.82 -22.09 45.81
C LYS A 29 17.30 -23.50 45.64
N SER A 30 17.90 -24.45 46.39
CA SER A 30 17.45 -25.81 46.39
C SER A 30 16.01 -25.89 46.91
N GLU A 31 15.18 -26.74 46.30
CA GLU A 31 13.76 -26.98 46.68
C GLU A 31 13.56 -27.58 48.08
N GLN A 32 14.64 -27.78 48.86
CA GLN A 32 14.54 -28.26 50.23
C GLN A 32 13.88 -27.25 51.18
N SER A 33 13.77 -25.97 50.80
CA SER A 33 12.89 -24.99 51.48
C SER A 33 11.48 -25.06 50.87
N LYS A 34 10.75 -26.13 51.19
CA LYS A 34 9.38 -26.34 50.78
C LYS A 34 8.43 -25.38 51.50
N GLY A 35 8.05 -24.31 50.83
CA GLY A 35 7.03 -23.39 51.28
C GLY A 35 7.36 -21.94 50.97
N LEU A 36 6.32 -21.12 50.74
CA LEU A 36 6.43 -19.68 50.75
C LEU A 36 6.96 -19.26 52.12
N THR A 37 7.98 -18.41 52.15
CA THR A 37 8.50 -17.87 53.41
C THR A 37 8.01 -16.43 53.59
N ASP A 38 7.67 -16.09 54.82
CA ASP A 38 7.41 -14.71 55.23
C ASP A 38 8.68 -13.91 55.53
N LYS A 39 9.85 -14.54 55.37
CA LYS A 39 11.14 -13.89 55.56
C LYS A 39 11.42 -12.97 54.37
N THR A 40 11.70 -11.70 54.66
CA THR A 40 12.09 -10.73 53.65
C THR A 40 13.57 -10.75 53.33
N MET A 41 13.97 -10.20 52.19
CA MET A 41 15.39 -10.05 51.76
C MET A 41 16.19 -9.08 52.63
N GLY A 42 15.53 -8.38 53.56
CA GLY A 42 16.20 -7.46 54.53
C GLY A 42 16.47 -6.06 53.98
N HIS A 43 15.93 -5.72 52.83
CA HIS A 43 15.95 -4.35 52.29
C HIS A 43 14.52 -3.92 51.92
N SER A 44 14.29 -2.60 52.00
CA SER A 44 13.00 -1.98 51.65
C SER A 44 13.27 -0.84 50.67
N PHE A 45 12.46 -0.80 49.57
CA PHE A 45 12.45 0.29 48.61
C PHE A 45 11.06 0.95 48.66
N ASP A 46 11.04 2.21 49.08
CA ASP A 46 9.79 2.99 49.26
C ASP A 46 8.71 2.28 50.12
N GLY A 47 9.15 1.50 51.14
CA GLY A 47 8.26 0.75 51.99
C GLY A 47 7.82 -0.62 51.44
N ILE A 48 8.32 -1.02 50.30
CA ILE A 48 8.06 -2.34 49.70
C ILE A 48 9.21 -3.27 50.05
N GLU A 49 8.90 -4.37 50.69
CA GLU A 49 9.84 -5.44 51.00
C GLU A 49 9.54 -6.68 50.15
N GLU A 50 10.62 -7.37 49.71
CA GLU A 50 10.50 -8.58 48.91
C GLU A 50 10.67 -9.82 49.78
N TYR A 51 9.81 -10.83 49.56
CA TYR A 51 9.97 -12.13 50.21
C TYR A 51 11.07 -12.95 49.56
N ASP A 52 11.87 -13.63 50.39
CA ASP A 52 12.99 -14.49 49.95
C ASP A 52 12.49 -15.84 49.42
N ASN A 53 11.64 -15.82 48.40
CA ASN A 53 11.05 -17.01 47.80
C ASN A 53 11.89 -17.58 46.65
N PRO A 54 11.94 -18.93 46.48
CA PRO A 54 12.62 -19.54 45.34
C PRO A 54 11.89 -19.20 44.02
N LEU A 55 12.63 -19.18 42.92
CA LEU A 55 12.04 -18.98 41.58
C LEU A 55 11.02 -20.11 41.27
N PRO A 56 9.86 -19.78 40.70
CA PRO A 56 8.89 -20.77 40.26
C PRO A 56 9.50 -21.74 39.24
N ARG A 57 9.22 -23.06 39.38
CA ARG A 57 9.79 -24.07 38.47
C ARG A 57 9.49 -23.81 37.00
N TRP A 58 8.26 -23.38 36.68
CA TRP A 58 7.89 -23.10 35.31
C TRP A 58 8.73 -21.96 34.73
N TRP A 59 9.00 -20.92 35.52
CA TRP A 59 9.82 -19.78 35.10
C TRP A 59 11.28 -20.20 34.83
N PHE A 60 11.85 -20.99 35.76
CA PHE A 60 13.19 -21.53 35.58
C PHE A 60 13.32 -22.38 34.32
N LEU A 61 12.37 -23.29 34.08
CA LEU A 61 12.35 -24.13 32.88
C LEU A 61 12.16 -23.33 31.61
N LEU A 62 11.29 -22.32 31.64
CA LEU A 62 11.10 -21.40 30.52
C LEU A 62 12.39 -20.66 30.19
N PHE A 63 13.06 -20.09 31.21
CA PHE A 63 14.30 -19.33 31.00
C PHE A 63 15.42 -20.23 30.44
N VAL A 64 15.64 -21.40 30.97
CA VAL A 64 16.59 -22.38 30.41
C VAL A 64 16.19 -22.78 28.99
N GLY A 65 14.90 -23.02 28.75
CA GLY A 65 14.36 -23.31 27.42
C GLY A 65 14.64 -22.21 26.39
N THR A 66 14.54 -20.94 26.78
CA THR A 66 14.88 -19.82 25.88
C THR A 66 16.37 -19.78 25.52
N ILE A 67 17.25 -20.12 26.47
CA ILE A 67 18.71 -20.21 26.21
C ILE A 67 19.00 -21.37 25.25
N VAL A 68 18.39 -22.53 25.47
CA VAL A 68 18.52 -23.69 24.55
C VAL A 68 18.01 -23.32 23.16
N PHE A 69 16.82 -22.70 23.08
CA PHE A 69 16.29 -22.22 21.82
C PHE A 69 17.25 -21.23 21.12
N GLY A 70 17.79 -20.24 21.87
CA GLY A 70 18.75 -19.30 21.34
C GLY A 70 20.02 -19.97 20.81
N ALA A 71 20.57 -20.96 21.53
CA ALA A 71 21.73 -21.71 21.08
C ALA A 71 21.44 -22.49 19.78
N VAL A 72 20.30 -23.17 19.69
CA VAL A 72 19.86 -23.89 18.47
C VAL A 72 19.63 -22.90 17.32
N TYR A 73 18.99 -21.78 17.59
CA TYR A 73 18.78 -20.73 16.57
C TYR A 73 20.10 -20.20 16.02
N LEU A 74 21.08 -19.87 16.89
CA LEU A 74 22.41 -19.39 16.50
C LEU A 74 23.25 -20.46 15.76
N ALA A 75 22.99 -21.72 15.98
CA ALA A 75 23.60 -22.80 15.20
C ALA A 75 23.00 -22.89 13.80
N LEU A 76 21.68 -22.79 13.68
CA LEU A 76 20.98 -22.93 12.40
C LEU A 76 21.09 -21.68 11.52
N TYR A 77 20.93 -20.51 12.10
CA TYR A 77 20.90 -19.24 11.39
C TYR A 77 22.18 -18.41 11.59
N PRO A 78 22.52 -17.50 10.66
CA PRO A 78 23.63 -16.59 10.87
C PRO A 78 23.32 -15.60 12.02
N GLY A 79 24.22 -15.49 12.97
CA GLY A 79 24.08 -14.62 14.15
C GLY A 79 25.37 -14.49 14.94
N LEU A 80 26.35 -15.33 14.66
CA LEU A 80 27.67 -15.36 15.31
C LEU A 80 28.75 -14.88 14.32
N GLY A 81 28.86 -13.57 14.19
CA GLY A 81 29.90 -12.99 13.33
C GLY A 81 29.83 -13.45 11.88
N ASN A 82 30.88 -14.12 11.39
CA ASN A 82 30.95 -14.68 10.04
C ASN A 82 30.35 -16.09 9.91
N TRP A 83 29.75 -16.62 10.98
CA TRP A 83 29.04 -17.89 10.96
C TRP A 83 27.84 -17.80 10.04
N LYS A 84 27.72 -18.72 9.08
CA LYS A 84 26.66 -18.71 8.07
C LYS A 84 25.40 -19.54 8.47
N GLY A 85 25.47 -20.21 9.61
CA GLY A 85 24.46 -21.19 10.01
C GLY A 85 24.58 -22.51 9.24
N VAL A 86 23.82 -23.51 9.70
CA VAL A 86 23.75 -24.84 9.07
C VAL A 86 22.31 -25.21 8.72
N LEU A 87 21.46 -24.22 8.45
CA LEU A 87 20.06 -24.46 8.09
C LEU A 87 19.99 -25.28 6.79
N PRO A 88 19.33 -26.46 6.80
CA PRO A 88 19.23 -27.32 5.63
C PRO A 88 18.65 -26.60 4.40
N GLY A 89 19.23 -26.86 3.24
CA GLY A 89 18.81 -26.25 1.98
C GLY A 89 19.38 -24.84 1.72
N TYR A 90 20.34 -24.36 2.52
CA TYR A 90 21.07 -23.11 2.31
C TYR A 90 22.58 -23.33 2.29
N GLU A 91 23.11 -23.87 1.18
CA GLU A 91 24.52 -24.27 1.04
C GLU A 91 25.52 -23.13 1.34
N ASN A 92 25.15 -21.89 1.01
CA ASN A 92 25.94 -20.69 1.27
C ASN A 92 25.57 -19.93 2.55
N GLY A 93 24.71 -20.53 3.39
CA GLY A 93 24.11 -19.92 4.57
C GLY A 93 22.77 -19.25 4.25
N TRP A 94 21.94 -19.13 5.29
CA TRP A 94 20.63 -18.50 5.17
C TRP A 94 20.78 -16.97 5.07
N THR A 95 19.98 -16.37 4.18
CA THR A 95 19.76 -14.92 4.11
C THR A 95 18.27 -14.66 3.89
N SER A 96 17.76 -13.52 4.38
CA SER A 96 16.37 -13.12 4.14
C SER A 96 16.06 -12.97 2.66
N VAL A 97 17.01 -12.46 1.88
CA VAL A 97 16.89 -12.34 0.42
C VAL A 97 16.81 -13.73 -0.23
N GLY A 98 17.73 -14.63 0.11
CA GLY A 98 17.72 -15.99 -0.45
C GLY A 98 16.50 -16.81 -0.04
N GLN A 99 15.91 -16.56 1.12
CA GLN A 99 14.64 -17.16 1.50
C GLN A 99 13.51 -16.59 0.63
N TRP A 100 13.43 -15.28 0.51
CA TRP A 100 12.43 -14.60 -0.31
C TRP A 100 12.50 -15.05 -1.79
N GLU A 101 13.67 -15.08 -2.37
CA GLU A 101 13.86 -15.55 -3.76
C GLU A 101 13.35 -16.99 -3.96
N ARG A 102 13.58 -17.88 -3.01
CA ARG A 102 13.06 -19.25 -3.06
C ARG A 102 11.55 -19.34 -2.89
N GLU A 103 10.98 -18.50 -2.02
CA GLU A 103 9.53 -18.42 -1.84
C GLU A 103 8.86 -17.89 -3.09
N VAL A 104 9.41 -16.83 -3.71
CA VAL A 104 8.95 -16.28 -5.00
C VAL A 104 9.03 -17.33 -6.09
N LYS A 105 10.21 -17.99 -6.25
CA LYS A 105 10.38 -19.04 -7.26
C LYS A 105 9.36 -20.17 -7.10
N ARG A 106 9.14 -20.64 -5.88
CA ARG A 106 8.18 -21.69 -5.58
C ARG A 106 6.73 -21.24 -5.87
N ALA A 107 6.42 -20.00 -5.57
CA ALA A 107 5.12 -19.41 -5.91
C ALA A 107 4.93 -19.29 -7.42
N ASP A 108 5.96 -18.86 -8.15
CA ASP A 108 5.92 -18.76 -9.61
C ASP A 108 5.81 -20.14 -10.29
N GLU A 109 6.49 -21.16 -9.79
CA GLU A 109 6.34 -22.54 -10.28
C GLU A 109 4.91 -23.07 -10.07
N GLN A 110 4.30 -22.73 -8.93
CA GLN A 110 2.95 -23.19 -8.57
C GLN A 110 1.83 -22.41 -9.28
N TYR A 111 1.94 -21.09 -9.33
CA TYR A 111 0.87 -20.19 -9.79
C TYR A 111 1.13 -19.59 -11.18
N GLY A 112 2.39 -19.52 -11.63
CA GLY A 112 2.76 -18.97 -12.92
C GLY A 112 1.96 -19.55 -14.09
N PRO A 113 1.79 -20.88 -14.20
CA PRO A 113 0.99 -21.49 -15.27
C PRO A 113 -0.46 -21.00 -15.33
N ILE A 114 -1.05 -20.65 -14.18
CA ILE A 114 -2.42 -20.13 -14.11
C ILE A 114 -2.49 -18.71 -14.68
N PHE A 115 -1.53 -17.85 -14.31
CA PHE A 115 -1.45 -16.48 -14.85
C PHE A 115 -1.14 -16.49 -16.33
N ALA A 116 -0.21 -17.34 -16.78
CA ALA A 116 0.15 -17.48 -18.20
C ALA A 116 -1.05 -17.94 -19.06
N LYS A 117 -1.89 -18.85 -18.53
CA LYS A 117 -3.13 -19.26 -19.19
C LYS A 117 -4.04 -18.06 -19.47
N TYR A 118 -4.29 -17.23 -18.46
CA TYR A 118 -5.15 -16.05 -18.62
C TYR A 118 -4.49 -14.95 -19.45
N ALA A 119 -3.16 -14.79 -19.37
CA ALA A 119 -2.43 -13.80 -20.16
C ALA A 119 -2.46 -14.09 -21.68
N ALA A 120 -2.69 -15.36 -22.06
CA ALA A 120 -2.85 -15.77 -23.46
C ALA A 120 -4.27 -15.55 -24.03
N MET A 121 -5.23 -15.20 -23.18
CA MET A 121 -6.64 -14.95 -23.58
C MET A 121 -6.89 -13.45 -23.82
N PRO A 122 -7.85 -13.07 -24.69
CA PRO A 122 -8.32 -11.69 -24.75
C PRO A 122 -8.81 -11.20 -23.39
N LEU A 123 -8.49 -9.96 -23.04
CA LEU A 123 -8.80 -9.40 -21.71
C LEU A 123 -10.32 -9.37 -21.45
N GLU A 124 -11.10 -9.12 -22.48
CA GLU A 124 -12.56 -9.09 -22.43
C GLU A 124 -13.17 -10.47 -22.13
N GLU A 125 -12.52 -11.55 -22.57
CA GLU A 125 -12.92 -12.91 -22.23
C GLU A 125 -12.54 -13.25 -20.79
N VAL A 126 -11.33 -12.87 -20.35
CA VAL A 126 -10.90 -13.04 -18.96
C VAL A 126 -11.80 -12.29 -17.99
N ALA A 127 -12.32 -11.12 -18.41
CA ALA A 127 -13.27 -10.32 -17.63
C ALA A 127 -14.65 -10.98 -17.45
N GLN A 128 -14.92 -12.12 -18.10
CA GLN A 128 -16.15 -12.91 -17.95
C GLN A 128 -15.91 -14.23 -17.18
N ASP A 129 -14.66 -14.60 -16.95
CA ASP A 129 -14.30 -15.81 -16.21
C ASP A 129 -14.38 -15.56 -14.70
N GLU A 130 -15.29 -16.28 -14.03
CA GLU A 130 -15.55 -16.11 -12.60
C GLU A 130 -14.30 -16.39 -11.74
N GLN A 131 -13.48 -17.38 -12.10
CA GLN A 131 -12.27 -17.72 -11.38
C GLN A 131 -11.21 -16.61 -11.54
N ALA A 132 -11.05 -16.09 -12.74
CA ALA A 132 -10.16 -14.97 -13.02
C ALA A 132 -10.58 -13.72 -12.24
N LEU A 133 -11.87 -13.38 -12.23
CA LEU A 133 -12.40 -12.26 -11.47
C LEU A 133 -12.19 -12.42 -9.97
N LYS A 134 -12.36 -13.62 -9.43
CA LYS A 134 -12.08 -13.91 -8.01
C LYS A 134 -10.60 -13.77 -7.65
N MET A 135 -9.70 -14.13 -8.55
CA MET A 135 -8.27 -13.90 -8.38
C MET A 135 -7.94 -12.41 -8.49
N GLY A 136 -8.46 -11.73 -9.51
CA GLY A 136 -8.30 -10.29 -9.73
C GLY A 136 -8.77 -9.45 -8.57
N SER A 137 -9.93 -9.79 -7.97
CA SER A 137 -10.46 -9.08 -6.80
C SER A 137 -9.54 -9.18 -5.57
N ARG A 138 -8.93 -10.34 -5.34
CA ARG A 138 -7.95 -10.53 -4.24
C ARG A 138 -6.67 -9.71 -4.48
N MET A 139 -6.20 -9.69 -5.73
CA MET A 139 -5.05 -8.88 -6.10
C MET A 139 -5.36 -7.39 -5.97
N PHE A 140 -6.55 -6.96 -6.40
CA PHE A 140 -7.02 -5.60 -6.22
C PHE A 140 -7.07 -5.18 -4.75
N ALA A 141 -7.63 -6.03 -3.89
CA ALA A 141 -7.68 -5.81 -2.45
C ALA A 141 -6.28 -5.66 -1.82
N THR A 142 -5.28 -6.36 -2.36
CA THR A 142 -3.90 -6.32 -1.85
C THR A 142 -3.11 -5.10 -2.35
N TYR A 143 -3.22 -4.75 -3.63
CA TYR A 143 -2.32 -3.80 -4.27
C TYR A 143 -2.96 -2.46 -4.64
N CYS A 144 -4.29 -2.40 -4.77
CA CYS A 144 -4.99 -1.26 -5.36
C CYS A 144 -5.94 -0.56 -4.38
N SER A 145 -6.54 -1.32 -3.45
CA SER A 145 -7.62 -0.84 -2.59
C SER A 145 -7.21 0.30 -1.65
N ILE A 146 -5.94 0.39 -1.27
CA ILE A 146 -5.44 1.46 -0.40
C ILE A 146 -5.62 2.86 -1.03
N CYS A 147 -5.57 2.95 -2.36
CA CYS A 147 -5.79 4.19 -3.09
C CYS A 147 -7.21 4.27 -3.68
N HIS A 148 -7.67 3.19 -4.31
CA HIS A 148 -8.93 3.19 -5.05
C HIS A 148 -10.16 2.76 -4.21
N GLY A 149 -9.99 2.48 -2.92
CA GLY A 149 -11.05 1.97 -2.07
C GLY A 149 -11.28 0.46 -2.24
N SER A 150 -11.82 -0.20 -1.22
CA SER A 150 -12.13 -1.65 -1.26
C SER A 150 -13.27 -1.98 -2.24
N ASP A 151 -14.13 -1.00 -2.52
CA ASP A 151 -15.23 -1.07 -3.48
C ASP A 151 -14.86 -0.48 -4.86
N ALA A 152 -13.61 -0.10 -5.05
CA ALA A 152 -13.05 0.52 -6.25
C ALA A 152 -13.70 1.87 -6.64
N LYS A 153 -14.47 2.51 -5.74
CA LYS A 153 -15.14 3.80 -6.01
C LYS A 153 -14.23 5.02 -5.79
N GLY A 154 -12.97 4.78 -5.50
CA GLY A 154 -11.98 5.83 -5.30
C GLY A 154 -12.11 6.57 -3.97
N SER A 155 -11.35 7.63 -3.86
CA SER A 155 -11.37 8.56 -2.73
C SER A 155 -10.82 9.92 -3.17
N MET A 156 -10.69 10.87 -2.23
CA MET A 156 -10.12 12.18 -2.54
C MET A 156 -8.73 12.04 -3.20
N GLY A 157 -8.62 12.48 -4.45
CA GLY A 157 -7.39 12.38 -5.25
C GLY A 157 -7.23 11.08 -6.06
N PHE A 158 -8.11 10.09 -5.89
CA PHE A 158 -8.05 8.81 -6.58
C PHE A 158 -9.36 8.51 -7.34
N PRO A 159 -9.28 8.10 -8.61
CA PRO A 159 -10.48 7.90 -9.43
C PRO A 159 -11.30 6.70 -8.98
N ASN A 160 -12.62 6.81 -9.20
CA ASN A 160 -13.54 5.69 -9.22
C ASN A 160 -13.23 4.81 -10.44
N LEU A 161 -13.06 3.50 -10.22
CA LEU A 161 -12.79 2.51 -11.27
C LEU A 161 -14.03 1.66 -11.61
N ALA A 162 -15.11 1.85 -10.86
CA ALA A 162 -16.35 1.13 -11.06
C ALA A 162 -17.35 1.88 -11.95
N ASP A 163 -17.10 3.17 -12.26
CA ASP A 163 -17.96 3.98 -13.15
C ASP A 163 -17.45 4.00 -14.59
N SER A 164 -18.18 4.71 -15.46
CA SER A 164 -17.85 4.86 -16.87
C SER A 164 -16.98 6.10 -17.19
N ASN A 165 -16.56 6.87 -16.17
CA ASN A 165 -15.84 8.14 -16.35
C ASN A 165 -14.33 7.98 -16.32
N TRP A 166 -13.77 7.51 -17.41
CA TRP A 166 -12.34 7.24 -17.54
C TRP A 166 -11.55 8.45 -18.04
N ARG A 167 -10.52 8.85 -17.32
CA ARG A 167 -9.63 9.95 -17.72
C ARG A 167 -8.73 9.63 -18.89
N TRP A 168 -8.22 8.39 -18.95
CA TRP A 168 -7.21 7.96 -19.94
C TRP A 168 -7.80 7.00 -20.97
N GLY A 169 -9.08 6.67 -20.86
CA GLY A 169 -9.79 5.68 -21.64
C GLY A 169 -10.13 4.44 -20.81
N GLY A 170 -11.31 3.89 -21.07
CA GLY A 170 -11.90 2.76 -20.34
C GLY A 170 -11.99 1.47 -21.16
N ASP A 171 -11.29 1.39 -22.30
CA ASP A 171 -11.12 0.15 -23.03
C ASP A 171 -10.09 -0.76 -22.34
N ALA A 172 -10.20 -2.04 -22.58
CA ALA A 172 -9.40 -3.07 -21.93
C ALA A 172 -7.88 -2.85 -22.08
N THR A 173 -7.45 -2.44 -23.26
CA THR A 173 -6.04 -2.21 -23.59
C THR A 173 -5.49 -1.00 -22.84
N THR A 174 -6.25 0.09 -22.80
CA THR A 174 -5.86 1.33 -22.11
C THR A 174 -5.83 1.14 -20.59
N ILE A 175 -6.79 0.39 -20.01
CA ILE A 175 -6.76 0.03 -18.59
C ILE A 175 -5.51 -0.78 -18.28
N LYS A 176 -5.21 -1.83 -19.06
CA LYS A 176 -3.99 -2.62 -18.89
C LYS A 176 -2.73 -1.76 -19.00
N ALA A 177 -2.63 -0.90 -20.00
CA ALA A 177 -1.49 0.01 -20.16
C ALA A 177 -1.35 1.00 -18.98
N SER A 178 -2.48 1.47 -18.43
CA SER A 178 -2.47 2.36 -17.25
C SER A 178 -1.94 1.67 -16.00
N ILE A 179 -2.24 0.38 -15.82
CA ILE A 179 -1.73 -0.40 -14.68
C ILE A 179 -0.26 -0.77 -14.90
N LEU A 180 0.12 -1.22 -16.11
CA LEU A 180 1.51 -1.58 -16.43
C LEU A 180 2.46 -0.41 -16.22
N HIS A 181 2.20 0.70 -16.89
CA HIS A 181 3.16 1.79 -17.02
C HIS A 181 2.87 2.96 -16.08
N GLY A 182 1.76 2.90 -15.35
CA GLY A 182 1.31 4.03 -14.54
C GLY A 182 0.81 5.20 -15.36
N ARG A 183 0.43 6.26 -14.67
CA ARG A 183 -0.04 7.53 -15.29
C ARG A 183 0.45 8.72 -14.49
N THR A 184 0.82 9.78 -15.19
CA THR A 184 1.10 11.07 -14.58
C THR A 184 0.19 12.11 -15.22
N GLY A 185 -0.70 12.69 -14.42
CA GLY A 185 -1.61 13.75 -14.86
C GLY A 185 -1.20 15.09 -14.25
N VAL A 186 -1.11 16.13 -15.05
CA VAL A 186 -0.75 17.48 -14.61
C VAL A 186 -1.79 18.47 -15.10
N MET A 187 -2.39 19.21 -14.18
CA MET A 187 -3.14 20.43 -14.47
C MET A 187 -2.32 21.62 -13.97
N PRO A 188 -1.87 22.53 -14.81
CA PRO A 188 -1.09 23.70 -14.38
C PRO A 188 -1.88 24.61 -13.43
N ALA A 189 -1.16 25.38 -12.62
CA ALA A 189 -1.73 26.45 -11.79
C ALA A 189 -2.10 27.65 -12.67
N TRP A 190 -3.33 28.10 -12.58
CA TRP A 190 -3.83 29.21 -13.37
C TRP A 190 -4.06 30.48 -12.56
N GLY A 191 -3.97 30.45 -11.24
CA GLY A 191 -4.25 31.59 -10.36
C GLY A 191 -3.48 32.87 -10.72
N ALA A 192 -2.19 32.75 -11.01
CA ALA A 192 -1.35 33.90 -11.41
C ALA A 192 -1.67 34.43 -12.82
N VAL A 193 -2.27 33.62 -13.70
CA VAL A 193 -2.56 33.95 -15.09
C VAL A 193 -3.90 34.67 -15.22
N ILE A 194 -4.96 34.11 -14.56
CA ILE A 194 -6.32 34.63 -14.69
C ILE A 194 -6.79 35.48 -13.50
N GLY A 195 -5.96 35.60 -12.45
CA GLY A 195 -6.27 36.34 -11.23
C GLY A 195 -7.37 35.69 -10.38
N GLU A 196 -7.62 36.22 -9.18
CA GLU A 196 -8.58 35.67 -8.23
C GLU A 196 -10.03 35.73 -8.73
N ASP A 197 -10.42 36.80 -9.39
CA ASP A 197 -11.79 36.89 -9.95
C ASP A 197 -11.96 35.96 -11.14
N GLY A 198 -10.95 35.80 -11.98
CA GLY A 198 -10.95 34.80 -13.05
C GLY A 198 -11.09 33.35 -12.48
N VAL A 199 -10.38 33.02 -11.40
CA VAL A 199 -10.51 31.75 -10.73
C VAL A 199 -11.93 31.50 -10.19
N LYS A 200 -12.54 32.51 -9.53
CA LYS A 200 -13.90 32.43 -9.02
C LYS A 200 -14.91 32.26 -10.16
N ASN A 201 -14.82 33.05 -11.18
CA ASN A 201 -15.76 33.09 -12.30
C ASN A 201 -15.69 31.78 -13.12
N VAL A 202 -14.48 31.31 -13.48
CA VAL A 202 -14.35 30.05 -14.24
C VAL A 202 -14.74 28.82 -13.43
N ALA A 203 -14.47 28.80 -12.12
CA ALA A 203 -14.92 27.72 -11.24
C ALA A 203 -16.45 27.68 -11.15
N ALA A 204 -17.09 28.82 -11.06
CA ALA A 204 -18.56 28.93 -11.07
C ALA A 204 -19.16 28.48 -12.41
N TYR A 205 -18.57 28.93 -13.52
CA TYR A 205 -18.98 28.52 -14.86
C TYR A 205 -18.90 26.99 -15.04
N VAL A 206 -17.76 26.39 -14.71
CA VAL A 206 -17.57 24.93 -14.79
C VAL A 206 -18.59 24.20 -13.92
N ARG A 207 -18.80 24.68 -12.68
CA ARG A 207 -19.75 24.03 -11.78
C ARG A 207 -21.18 24.13 -12.24
N GLN A 208 -21.64 25.32 -12.63
CA GLN A 208 -23.05 25.55 -12.96
C GLN A 208 -23.38 25.21 -14.40
N GLU A 209 -22.63 25.75 -15.36
CA GLU A 209 -23.00 25.65 -16.79
C GLU A 209 -22.52 24.34 -17.42
N LEU A 210 -21.36 23.81 -17.03
CA LEU A 210 -20.87 22.56 -17.59
C LEU A 210 -21.42 21.36 -16.83
N ALA A 211 -21.38 21.40 -15.50
CA ALA A 211 -21.73 20.26 -14.66
C ALA A 211 -23.17 20.26 -14.12
N GLY A 212 -23.92 21.35 -14.31
CA GLY A 212 -25.32 21.48 -13.85
C GLY A 212 -25.48 21.53 -12.31
N LEU A 213 -24.43 21.81 -11.57
CA LEU A 213 -24.44 21.89 -10.11
C LEU A 213 -24.75 23.30 -9.63
N LYS A 214 -25.76 23.46 -8.78
CA LYS A 214 -26.15 24.76 -8.23
C LYS A 214 -25.01 25.45 -7.47
N LEU A 215 -24.86 26.75 -7.66
CA LEU A 215 -23.96 27.55 -6.84
C LEU A 215 -24.54 27.74 -5.43
N PRO A 216 -23.68 27.93 -4.41
CA PRO A 216 -24.12 28.33 -3.07
C PRO A 216 -24.90 29.66 -3.11
N GLU A 217 -25.90 29.82 -2.25
CA GLU A 217 -26.64 31.08 -2.13
C GLU A 217 -25.72 32.25 -1.79
N GLY A 218 -26.00 33.41 -2.38
CA GLY A 218 -25.21 34.62 -2.19
C GLY A 218 -23.85 34.64 -2.93
N THR A 219 -23.57 33.64 -3.80
CA THR A 219 -22.34 33.62 -4.61
C THR A 219 -22.36 34.79 -5.62
N GLN A 220 -21.40 35.71 -5.50
CA GLN A 220 -21.21 36.82 -6.45
C GLN A 220 -20.13 36.44 -7.45
N VAL A 221 -20.52 36.16 -8.69
CA VAL A 221 -19.64 35.78 -9.81
C VAL A 221 -20.19 36.27 -11.13
N ASP A 222 -19.31 36.44 -12.08
CA ASP A 222 -19.64 36.75 -13.47
C ASP A 222 -19.46 35.46 -14.31
N LEU A 223 -20.58 34.82 -14.66
CA LEU A 223 -20.56 33.58 -15.45
C LEU A 223 -20.12 33.78 -16.88
N GLU A 224 -20.39 34.96 -17.48
CA GLU A 224 -19.95 35.26 -18.85
C GLU A 224 -18.43 35.47 -18.90
N ALA A 225 -17.87 36.20 -17.94
CA ALA A 225 -16.43 36.33 -17.77
C ALA A 225 -15.79 34.93 -17.49
N GLY A 226 -16.45 34.09 -16.72
CA GLY A 226 -16.04 32.68 -16.48
C GLY A 226 -16.01 31.86 -17.77
N LYS A 227 -17.01 31.97 -18.61
CA LYS A 227 -17.10 31.31 -19.93
C LYS A 227 -15.97 31.78 -20.86
N GLN A 228 -15.70 33.08 -20.90
CA GLN A 228 -14.61 33.68 -21.72
C GLN A 228 -13.24 33.15 -21.22
N ALA A 229 -13.00 33.13 -19.90
CA ALA A 229 -11.77 32.59 -19.32
C ALA A 229 -11.62 31.09 -19.63
N PHE A 230 -12.70 30.33 -19.58
CA PHE A 230 -12.70 28.91 -19.98
C PHE A 230 -12.33 28.73 -21.46
N ALA A 231 -12.95 29.49 -22.33
CA ALA A 231 -12.75 29.40 -23.79
C ALA A 231 -11.31 29.77 -24.21
N THR A 232 -10.65 30.68 -23.49
CA THR A 232 -9.28 31.12 -23.83
C THR A 232 -8.18 30.25 -23.16
N THR A 233 -8.46 29.71 -21.98
CA THR A 233 -7.42 29.10 -21.13
C THR A 233 -7.59 27.61 -20.95
N CYS A 234 -8.83 27.09 -20.82
CA CYS A 234 -9.10 25.74 -20.39
C CYS A 234 -9.42 24.75 -21.53
N VAL A 235 -9.93 25.28 -22.65
CA VAL A 235 -10.36 24.49 -23.81
C VAL A 235 -9.26 23.62 -24.41
N ALA A 236 -8.00 24.05 -24.36
CA ALA A 236 -6.86 23.32 -24.92
C ALA A 236 -6.74 21.88 -24.34
N CYS A 237 -7.11 21.70 -23.07
CA CYS A 237 -7.06 20.40 -22.40
C CYS A 237 -8.47 19.78 -22.18
N HIS A 238 -9.48 20.63 -21.88
CA HIS A 238 -10.80 20.14 -21.51
C HIS A 238 -11.80 20.12 -22.67
N GLY A 239 -11.40 20.64 -23.85
CA GLY A 239 -12.27 20.76 -25.02
C GLY A 239 -13.33 21.85 -24.89
N PRO A 240 -13.94 22.31 -26.01
CA PRO A 240 -14.89 23.42 -26.00
C PRO A 240 -16.20 23.12 -25.24
N ALA A 241 -16.59 21.86 -25.18
CA ALA A 241 -17.75 21.39 -24.44
C ALA A 241 -17.41 20.86 -23.03
N GLY A 242 -16.16 20.99 -22.57
CA GLY A 242 -15.72 20.51 -21.27
C GLY A 242 -15.65 19.00 -21.14
N LYS A 243 -15.70 18.23 -22.24
CA LYS A 243 -15.73 16.75 -22.25
C LYS A 243 -14.41 16.09 -21.90
N GLY A 244 -13.37 16.91 -21.70
CA GLY A 244 -12.04 16.40 -21.43
C GLY A 244 -11.31 15.88 -22.68
N MET A 245 -10.13 15.34 -22.43
CA MET A 245 -9.28 14.75 -23.49
C MET A 245 -8.50 13.58 -22.92
N ALA A 246 -8.88 12.36 -23.29
CA ALA A 246 -8.27 11.14 -22.78
C ALA A 246 -6.77 11.06 -23.03
N MET A 247 -6.27 11.56 -24.16
CA MET A 247 -4.85 11.58 -24.50
C MET A 247 -4.00 12.38 -23.49
N LEU A 248 -4.57 13.39 -22.86
CA LEU A 248 -3.92 14.26 -21.85
C LEU A 248 -4.32 13.88 -20.42
N GLY A 249 -5.25 12.94 -20.25
CA GLY A 249 -5.82 12.60 -18.95
C GLY A 249 -6.66 13.73 -18.33
N ALA A 250 -7.14 14.66 -19.19
CA ALA A 250 -8.02 15.74 -18.75
C ALA A 250 -9.44 15.22 -18.53
N PRO A 251 -10.04 15.40 -17.34
CA PRO A 251 -11.35 14.85 -17.01
C PRO A 251 -12.49 15.52 -17.78
N ASP A 252 -13.60 14.81 -17.94
CA ASP A 252 -14.89 15.37 -18.37
C ASP A 252 -15.44 16.29 -17.27
N LEU A 253 -15.50 17.57 -17.55
CA LEU A 253 -16.00 18.59 -16.61
C LEU A 253 -17.54 18.66 -16.57
N THR A 254 -18.21 17.95 -17.45
CA THR A 254 -19.68 17.87 -17.44
C THR A 254 -20.20 16.72 -16.57
N ALA A 255 -19.29 15.83 -16.12
CA ALA A 255 -19.59 14.69 -15.25
C ALA A 255 -18.94 14.88 -13.88
N PRO A 256 -19.66 15.35 -12.84
CA PRO A 256 -19.09 15.59 -11.51
C PRO A 256 -18.46 14.35 -10.86
N SER A 257 -18.88 13.15 -11.24
CA SER A 257 -18.29 11.87 -10.81
C SER A 257 -16.83 11.70 -11.26
N SER A 258 -16.40 12.37 -12.33
CA SER A 258 -15.00 12.37 -12.77
C SER A 258 -14.06 13.26 -11.93
N TRP A 259 -14.61 14.04 -10.99
CA TRP A 259 -13.87 15.07 -10.25
C TRP A 259 -13.30 14.51 -8.94
N ILE A 260 -12.10 13.96 -9.00
CA ILE A 260 -11.46 13.27 -7.86
C ILE A 260 -11.06 14.20 -6.69
N TYR A 261 -11.06 15.53 -6.88
CA TYR A 261 -10.74 16.49 -5.82
C TYR A 261 -11.96 17.18 -5.23
N GLY A 262 -13.16 16.65 -5.51
CA GLY A 262 -14.41 17.13 -4.97
C GLY A 262 -15.13 18.14 -5.86
N THR A 263 -16.41 18.37 -5.55
CA THR A 263 -17.36 19.13 -6.38
C THR A 263 -17.74 20.49 -5.79
N SER A 264 -17.26 20.84 -4.58
CA SER A 264 -17.57 22.17 -4.00
C SER A 264 -16.90 23.29 -4.77
N LEU A 265 -17.51 24.48 -4.78
CA LEU A 265 -16.93 25.65 -5.45
C LEU A 265 -15.52 25.96 -4.96
N GLY A 266 -15.28 25.87 -3.64
CA GLY A 266 -13.96 26.10 -3.05
C GLY A 266 -12.91 25.08 -3.53
N GLN A 267 -13.27 23.80 -3.67
CA GLN A 267 -12.37 22.75 -4.19
C GLN A 267 -12.01 22.99 -5.66
N LEU A 268 -12.97 23.43 -6.48
CA LEU A 268 -12.72 23.82 -7.87
C LEU A 268 -11.79 25.04 -7.95
N GLN A 269 -12.04 26.07 -7.16
CA GLN A 269 -11.16 27.24 -7.07
C GLN A 269 -9.74 26.85 -6.66
N GLN A 270 -9.58 25.99 -5.64
CA GLN A 270 -8.29 25.44 -5.23
C GLN A 270 -7.58 24.72 -6.39
N THR A 271 -8.32 23.88 -7.10
CA THR A 271 -7.80 23.12 -8.24
C THR A 271 -7.32 24.02 -9.38
N ILE A 272 -8.09 25.05 -9.72
CA ILE A 272 -7.75 25.99 -10.78
C ILE A 272 -6.59 26.90 -10.34
N ARG A 273 -6.63 27.41 -9.11
CA ARG A 273 -5.64 28.33 -8.57
C ARG A 273 -4.25 27.73 -8.50
N HIS A 274 -4.13 26.52 -7.93
CA HIS A 274 -2.86 25.88 -7.60
C HIS A 274 -2.46 24.76 -8.55
N GLY A 275 -3.35 24.36 -9.46
CA GLY A 275 -3.15 23.20 -10.29
C GLY A 275 -3.25 21.88 -9.50
N ARG A 276 -2.99 20.78 -10.20
CA ARG A 276 -2.95 19.44 -9.63
C ARG A 276 -1.89 18.60 -10.32
N THR A 277 -1.20 17.78 -9.55
CA THR A 277 -0.33 16.73 -10.07
C THR A 277 -0.71 15.43 -9.38
N GLY A 278 -1.02 14.40 -10.17
CA GLY A 278 -1.36 13.09 -9.70
C GLY A 278 -0.50 12.05 -10.38
N VAL A 279 -0.01 11.07 -9.60
CA VAL A 279 0.81 9.97 -10.12
C VAL A 279 0.20 8.64 -9.70
N MET A 280 -0.11 7.79 -10.67
CA MET A 280 -0.33 6.37 -10.47
C MET A 280 0.97 5.65 -10.84
N PRO A 281 1.64 4.98 -9.90
CA PRO A 281 2.91 4.30 -10.19
C PRO A 281 2.70 3.09 -11.10
N ALA A 282 3.72 2.78 -11.93
CA ALA A 282 3.76 1.57 -12.74
C ALA A 282 3.73 0.32 -11.84
N GLN A 283 2.92 -0.67 -12.19
CA GLN A 283 2.82 -1.92 -11.44
C GLN A 283 3.59 -3.08 -12.09
N GLU A 284 4.04 -2.93 -13.32
CA GLU A 284 4.80 -3.95 -14.05
C GLU A 284 6.04 -4.44 -13.28
N PRO A 285 6.89 -3.58 -12.66
CA PRO A 285 8.07 -4.03 -11.93
C PRO A 285 7.77 -4.92 -10.72
N TYR A 286 6.56 -4.85 -10.17
CA TYR A 286 6.16 -5.58 -8.97
C TYR A 286 5.30 -6.81 -9.28
N LEU A 287 4.43 -6.72 -10.29
CA LEU A 287 3.45 -7.77 -10.60
C LEU A 287 3.79 -8.56 -11.85
N GLY A 288 4.51 -7.96 -12.79
CA GLY A 288 4.72 -8.52 -14.12
C GLY A 288 3.47 -8.43 -15.00
N ASN A 289 3.65 -8.69 -16.31
CA ASN A 289 2.61 -8.51 -17.32
C ASN A 289 1.40 -9.42 -17.11
N ASP A 290 1.62 -10.69 -16.73
CA ASP A 290 0.56 -11.70 -16.65
C ASP A 290 -0.41 -11.42 -15.50
N LYS A 291 0.11 -11.06 -14.33
CA LYS A 291 -0.72 -10.67 -13.18
C LYS A 291 -1.44 -9.36 -13.43
N VAL A 292 -0.79 -8.39 -14.10
CA VAL A 292 -1.44 -7.13 -14.50
C VAL A 292 -2.54 -7.38 -15.52
N HIS A 293 -2.38 -8.33 -16.45
CA HIS A 293 -3.42 -8.67 -17.40
C HIS A 293 -4.71 -9.15 -16.69
N LEU A 294 -4.57 -10.05 -15.73
CA LEU A 294 -5.70 -10.54 -14.93
C LEU A 294 -6.31 -9.44 -14.06
N LEU A 295 -5.48 -8.60 -13.44
CA LEU A 295 -5.94 -7.46 -12.65
C LEU A 295 -6.70 -6.44 -13.51
N ALA A 296 -6.21 -6.18 -14.73
CA ALA A 296 -6.87 -5.29 -15.68
C ALA A 296 -8.25 -5.84 -16.13
N ALA A 297 -8.36 -7.16 -16.30
CA ALA A 297 -9.64 -7.81 -16.59
C ALA A 297 -10.66 -7.61 -15.47
N TYR A 298 -10.21 -7.73 -14.20
CA TYR A 298 -11.07 -7.43 -13.06
C TYR A 298 -11.51 -5.96 -13.04
N VAL A 299 -10.58 -5.00 -13.19
CA VAL A 299 -10.91 -3.56 -13.21
C VAL A 299 -11.85 -3.23 -14.39
N TYR A 300 -11.60 -3.79 -15.57
CA TYR A 300 -12.50 -3.63 -16.72
C TYR A 300 -13.91 -4.16 -16.42
N SER A 301 -14.04 -5.32 -15.78
CA SER A 301 -15.33 -5.91 -15.42
C SER A 301 -16.17 -5.01 -14.51
N LEU A 302 -15.54 -4.26 -13.58
CA LEU A 302 -16.24 -3.36 -12.65
C LEU A 302 -17.03 -2.29 -13.40
N SER A 303 -16.42 -1.65 -14.40
CA SER A 303 -17.08 -0.60 -15.20
C SER A 303 -18.15 -1.14 -16.17
N GLN A 304 -18.08 -2.43 -16.53
CA GLN A 304 -19.13 -3.05 -17.37
C GLN A 304 -20.39 -3.37 -16.55
N GLN A 305 -20.26 -3.71 -15.28
CA GLN A 305 -21.39 -3.98 -14.39
C GLN A 305 -22.28 -2.73 -14.21
N GLU A 306 -21.69 -1.54 -14.08
CA GLU A 306 -22.47 -0.30 -14.01
C GLU A 306 -23.25 -0.03 -15.31
N LYS A 307 -22.65 -0.25 -16.47
CA LYS A 307 -23.32 -0.09 -17.76
C LYS A 307 -24.53 -1.01 -17.94
N VAL A 308 -24.52 -2.19 -17.33
CA VAL A 308 -25.66 -3.12 -17.35
C VAL A 308 -26.72 -2.68 -16.35
N ALA A 309 -26.36 -2.20 -15.17
CA ALA A 309 -27.28 -1.75 -14.14
C ALA A 309 -28.00 -0.42 -14.49
N SER A 310 -27.44 0.38 -15.42
CA SER A 310 -27.98 1.68 -15.85
C SER A 310 -28.90 1.59 -17.09
N LYS A 311 -29.09 0.39 -17.65
CA LYS A 311 -30.07 0.09 -18.75
C LYS A 311 -31.37 -0.48 -18.19
#